data_7f0cda21e03f032e5498db49d058496f
#
_entry.id   7f0cda21e03f032e5498db49d058496f
#
_cell.length_a   1.000
_cell.length_b   1.000
_cell.length_c   1.000
_cell.angle_alpha   90.00
_cell.angle_beta   90.00
_cell.angle_gamma   90.00
#
_symmetry.space_group_name_H-M   'P 1'
#
loop_
_entity.id
_entity.type
_entity.pdbx_description
1 polymer ?
#
loop_
_entity_poly.entity_id
_entity_poly.type
_entity_poly.pdbx_seq_one_letter_code
_entity_poly.pdbx_strand_id
1 'polypeptide(L)'
;TCHNKILADSMRKRIPEFFNFMKVEQQISWNDRLWCVNAWGSQYDNNSGAYRYICEAYGINFHRFSYVMTFDRVCRLALEEIRKIPEGQFKHCFDFMLVDESQDFPSSFIELCELVTRDTLYVAGDIFQSIFDTNISNEIQPDFLLSKCYRTDPRTLMFAHGIGMGLFESEPLTWLENDEWEACGYIVDHFERAKLRLKREPLRRFEDVTDAKIHSVELVNSTFDTEEKNILDLLHKIKAENPTVLADDIGIIFIDKAKSIFTIADKLEVSVPRIFGWKVNKAYETKEKVKDTLFLSNKNHVKGLEFPFVICVTRDISRSHSDRNSLYMMLTRSFIRSYLLLGDRDESLQAEIQRGLENINAHGYMEITIPPQDVIERIRTTIKFDEKSISHYDLVSKVFDDLNIEAIFRPSLYEIVKNILPDSFDVERISKVILFNYEEMLQETK
;
A
#
# COMPACT_ATOMS: atom_id res chain seq x y z
N THR A 1 4.61 -8.00 -12.32
CA THR A 1 5.91 -7.39 -11.97
C THR A 1 5.73 -6.26 -10.99
N CYS A 2 6.75 -5.92 -10.21
CA CYS A 2 6.79 -4.81 -9.26
C CYS A 2 8.20 -4.18 -9.26
N HIS A 3 8.34 -3.00 -8.65
CA HIS A 3 9.63 -2.31 -8.62
C HIS A 3 10.65 -3.01 -7.70
N ASN A 4 10.23 -3.51 -6.55
CA ASN A 4 11.10 -4.01 -5.49
C ASN A 4 11.38 -5.52 -5.62
N LYS A 5 12.67 -5.91 -5.66
CA LYS A 5 13.09 -7.30 -5.70
C LYS A 5 12.61 -8.11 -4.49
N ILE A 6 12.69 -7.54 -3.28
CA ILE A 6 12.24 -8.23 -2.04
C ILE A 6 10.75 -8.56 -2.13
N LEU A 7 9.95 -7.62 -2.65
CA LEU A 7 8.52 -7.85 -2.87
C LEU A 7 8.30 -8.97 -3.89
N ALA A 8 8.97 -8.93 -5.05
CA ALA A 8 8.86 -9.97 -6.07
C ALA A 8 9.21 -11.36 -5.51
N ASP A 9 10.30 -11.47 -4.76
CA ASP A 9 10.72 -12.72 -4.12
C ASP A 9 9.72 -13.19 -3.05
N SER A 10 9.14 -12.28 -2.27
CA SER A 10 8.08 -12.57 -1.30
C SER A 10 6.81 -13.08 -1.99
N MET A 11 6.35 -12.40 -3.04
CA MET A 11 5.18 -12.83 -3.82
C MET A 11 5.41 -14.19 -4.48
N ARG A 12 6.60 -14.43 -5.04
CA ARG A 12 6.95 -15.72 -5.65
C ARG A 12 6.85 -16.89 -4.65
N LYS A 13 7.13 -16.65 -3.38
CA LYS A 13 6.96 -17.66 -2.31
C LYS A 13 5.50 -17.84 -1.92
N ARG A 14 4.71 -16.77 -1.88
CA ARG A 14 3.29 -16.79 -1.45
C ARG A 14 2.33 -17.31 -2.53
N ILE A 15 2.62 -17.10 -3.81
CA ILE A 15 1.74 -17.55 -4.90
C ILE A 15 1.41 -19.06 -4.82
N PRO A 16 2.36 -19.98 -4.60
CA PRO A 16 2.04 -21.41 -4.45
C PRO A 16 1.15 -21.70 -3.25
N GLU A 17 1.36 -21.00 -2.11
CA GLU A 17 0.52 -21.13 -0.92
C GLU A 17 -0.92 -20.71 -1.21
N PHE A 18 -1.08 -19.62 -1.98
CA PHE A 18 -2.38 -19.13 -2.40
C PHE A 18 -3.06 -20.07 -3.39
N PHE A 19 -2.34 -20.64 -4.35
CA PHE A 19 -2.86 -21.67 -5.25
C PHE A 19 -3.37 -22.89 -4.48
N ASN A 20 -2.61 -23.34 -3.47
CA ASN A 20 -3.04 -24.44 -2.60
C ASN A 20 -4.30 -24.07 -1.79
N PHE A 21 -4.36 -22.85 -1.24
CA PHE A 21 -5.52 -22.37 -0.50
C PHE A 21 -6.78 -22.32 -1.38
N MET A 22 -6.63 -21.82 -2.60
CA MET A 22 -7.72 -21.71 -3.59
C MET A 22 -8.04 -23.05 -4.29
N LYS A 23 -7.31 -24.13 -3.95
CA LYS A 23 -7.47 -25.45 -4.58
C LYS A 23 -7.34 -25.41 -6.11
N VAL A 24 -6.41 -24.59 -6.62
CA VAL A 24 -6.11 -24.54 -8.06
C VAL A 24 -5.36 -25.81 -8.44
N GLU A 25 -5.94 -26.61 -9.32
CA GLU A 25 -5.35 -27.91 -9.72
C GLU A 25 -4.14 -27.77 -10.63
N GLN A 26 -3.98 -26.64 -11.31
CA GLN A 26 -2.87 -26.39 -12.23
C GLN A 26 -1.57 -26.14 -11.46
N GLN A 27 -0.50 -26.84 -11.88
CA GLN A 27 0.84 -26.58 -11.35
C GLN A 27 1.44 -25.32 -11.97
N ILE A 28 2.18 -24.57 -11.14
CA ILE A 28 2.89 -23.37 -11.59
C ILE A 28 4.14 -23.80 -12.36
N SER A 29 4.23 -23.38 -13.63
CA SER A 29 5.46 -23.49 -14.43
C SER A 29 6.19 -22.16 -14.41
N TRP A 30 7.16 -22.04 -13.50
CA TRP A 30 7.94 -20.80 -13.35
C TRP A 30 8.86 -20.58 -14.54
N ASN A 31 8.97 -19.30 -14.96
CA ASN A 31 9.82 -18.83 -16.06
C ASN A 31 9.48 -19.48 -17.43
N ASP A 32 8.27 -20.00 -17.56
CA ASP A 32 7.71 -20.57 -18.77
C ASP A 32 6.28 -20.07 -18.99
N ARG A 33 5.39 -20.29 -18.01
CA ARG A 33 4.01 -19.82 -18.04
C ARG A 33 3.72 -18.70 -17.06
N LEU A 34 4.51 -18.57 -15.98
CA LEU A 34 4.35 -17.55 -14.98
C LEU A 34 5.71 -16.96 -14.56
N TRP A 35 5.80 -15.64 -14.62
CA TRP A 35 6.91 -14.85 -14.08
C TRP A 35 6.42 -14.00 -12.91
N CYS A 36 7.14 -14.04 -11.81
CA CYS A 36 6.99 -13.10 -10.69
C CYS A 36 8.36 -12.49 -10.42
N VAL A 37 8.59 -11.30 -10.96
CA VAL A 37 9.91 -10.70 -11.08
C VAL A 37 9.85 -9.19 -10.85
N ASN A 38 10.97 -8.59 -10.46
CA ASN A 38 11.07 -7.14 -10.45
C ASN A 38 11.16 -6.57 -11.89
N ALA A 39 10.97 -5.28 -12.01
CA ALA A 39 10.86 -4.66 -13.33
C ALA A 39 12.17 -4.66 -14.13
N TRP A 40 13.33 -4.36 -13.51
CA TRP A 40 14.59 -4.19 -14.27
C TRP A 40 15.24 -5.53 -14.67
N GLY A 41 15.63 -6.33 -13.70
CA GLY A 41 16.37 -7.58 -13.90
C GLY A 41 17.90 -7.44 -13.83
N SER A 42 18.58 -8.53 -14.20
CA SER A 42 20.03 -8.69 -14.18
C SER A 42 20.56 -9.17 -15.52
N GLN A 43 21.76 -8.78 -15.89
CA GLN A 43 22.38 -9.25 -17.14
C GLN A 43 22.71 -10.76 -17.15
N TYR A 44 22.78 -11.38 -15.99
CA TYR A 44 23.22 -12.78 -15.84
C TYR A 44 22.08 -13.79 -15.91
N ASP A 45 20.83 -13.32 -15.80
CA ASP A 45 19.64 -14.18 -15.82
C ASP A 45 18.52 -13.50 -16.60
N ASN A 46 18.12 -14.11 -17.71
CA ASN A 46 17.12 -13.61 -18.62
C ASN A 46 15.72 -13.52 -17.99
N ASN A 47 15.46 -14.32 -16.95
CA ASN A 47 14.20 -14.37 -16.23
C ASN A 47 14.21 -13.57 -14.92
N SER A 48 15.21 -12.73 -14.68
CA SER A 48 15.35 -12.00 -13.41
C SER A 48 14.54 -10.71 -13.33
N GLY A 49 13.96 -10.25 -14.43
CA GLY A 49 13.16 -9.02 -14.49
C GLY A 49 12.37 -8.89 -15.78
N ALA A 50 11.28 -8.12 -15.72
CA ALA A 50 10.40 -7.91 -16.88
C ALA A 50 11.14 -7.26 -18.06
N TYR A 51 11.85 -6.15 -17.83
CA TYR A 51 12.64 -5.49 -18.88
C TYR A 51 13.74 -6.41 -19.43
N ARG A 52 14.41 -7.20 -18.56
CA ARG A 52 15.44 -8.14 -19.03
C ARG A 52 14.85 -9.23 -19.93
N TYR A 53 13.70 -9.79 -19.55
CA TYR A 53 13.00 -10.78 -20.36
C TYR A 53 12.54 -10.21 -21.70
N ILE A 54 11.99 -9.00 -21.70
CA ILE A 54 11.58 -8.29 -22.92
C ILE A 54 12.78 -8.12 -23.86
N CYS A 55 13.95 -7.69 -23.34
CA CYS A 55 15.17 -7.56 -24.14
C CYS A 55 15.55 -8.89 -24.80
N GLU A 56 15.46 -10.00 -24.08
CA GLU A 56 15.75 -11.33 -24.63
C GLU A 56 14.73 -11.76 -25.69
N ALA A 57 13.44 -11.57 -25.41
CA ALA A 57 12.36 -11.97 -26.32
C ALA A 57 12.43 -11.28 -27.69
N TYR A 58 12.91 -10.04 -27.73
CA TYR A 58 13.02 -9.25 -28.96
C TYR A 58 14.45 -9.13 -29.50
N GLY A 59 15.43 -9.76 -28.86
CA GLY A 59 16.82 -9.72 -29.29
C GLY A 59 17.46 -8.33 -29.21
N ILE A 60 16.98 -7.48 -28.29
CA ILE A 60 17.51 -6.12 -28.07
C ILE A 60 18.51 -6.06 -26.91
N ASN A 61 19.36 -5.05 -26.91
CA ASN A 61 20.41 -4.92 -25.91
C ASN A 61 19.83 -4.59 -24.52
N PHE A 62 20.22 -5.39 -23.50
CA PHE A 62 19.96 -5.08 -22.11
C PHE A 62 20.93 -4.04 -21.57
N HIS A 63 20.42 -2.96 -20.98
CA HIS A 63 21.23 -1.92 -20.36
C HIS A 63 21.11 -1.97 -18.83
N ARG A 64 22.27 -1.87 -18.16
CA ARG A 64 22.34 -1.73 -16.70
C ARG A 64 22.06 -0.29 -16.28
N PHE A 65 21.68 -0.12 -15.03
CA PHE A 65 21.57 1.21 -14.45
C PHE A 65 22.90 1.97 -14.50
N SER A 66 22.82 3.20 -14.93
CA SER A 66 23.86 4.23 -14.76
C SER A 66 23.17 5.59 -14.66
N TYR A 67 23.91 6.63 -14.29
CA TYR A 67 23.36 8.00 -14.25
C TYR A 67 22.83 8.48 -15.61
N VAL A 68 23.31 7.91 -16.71
CA VAL A 68 22.85 8.21 -18.08
C VAL A 68 21.76 7.23 -18.54
N MET A 69 21.82 5.99 -18.08
CA MET A 69 20.85 4.93 -18.39
C MET A 69 19.91 4.72 -17.22
N THR A 70 18.96 5.66 -17.05
CA THR A 70 17.85 5.55 -16.09
C THR A 70 16.83 4.53 -16.58
N PHE A 71 15.90 4.09 -15.72
CA PHE A 71 14.89 3.13 -16.10
C PHE A 71 13.97 3.67 -17.20
N ASP A 72 13.57 4.93 -17.12
CA ASP A 72 12.81 5.60 -18.18
C ASP A 72 13.53 5.54 -19.53
N ARG A 73 14.84 5.87 -19.54
CA ARG A 73 15.62 5.88 -20.78
C ARG A 73 15.75 4.49 -21.42
N VAL A 74 16.01 3.46 -20.62
CA VAL A 74 16.15 2.09 -21.18
C VAL A 74 14.83 1.55 -21.71
N CYS A 75 13.70 1.90 -21.07
CA CYS A 75 12.38 1.56 -21.58
C CYS A 75 12.07 2.28 -22.91
N ARG A 76 12.40 3.56 -23.04
CA ARG A 76 12.26 4.30 -24.31
C ARG A 76 13.10 3.70 -25.44
N LEU A 77 14.35 3.35 -25.16
CA LEU A 77 15.20 2.68 -26.14
C LEU A 77 14.60 1.32 -26.58
N ALA A 78 14.08 0.55 -25.63
CA ALA A 78 13.42 -0.71 -25.94
C ALA A 78 12.18 -0.50 -26.83
N LEU A 79 11.33 0.49 -26.51
CA LEU A 79 10.16 0.87 -27.30
C LEU A 79 10.57 1.26 -28.73
N GLU A 80 11.62 2.07 -28.89
CA GLU A 80 12.13 2.49 -30.21
C GLU A 80 12.60 1.29 -31.04
N GLU A 81 13.29 0.32 -30.45
CA GLU A 81 13.77 -0.86 -31.17
C GLU A 81 12.64 -1.83 -31.52
N ILE A 82 11.72 -2.10 -30.59
CA ILE A 82 10.60 -3.01 -30.81
C ILE A 82 9.65 -2.47 -31.88
N ARG A 83 9.38 -1.16 -31.91
CA ARG A 83 8.54 -0.51 -32.92
C ARG A 83 9.11 -0.55 -34.36
N LYS A 84 10.40 -0.85 -34.53
CA LYS A 84 10.99 -1.07 -35.86
C LYS A 84 10.68 -2.45 -36.43
N ILE A 85 10.21 -3.37 -35.60
CA ILE A 85 9.86 -4.73 -36.03
C ILE A 85 8.62 -4.66 -36.96
N PRO A 86 8.69 -5.21 -38.18
CA PRO A 86 7.56 -5.19 -39.08
C PRO A 86 6.32 -5.90 -38.47
N GLU A 87 5.12 -5.37 -38.70
CA GLU A 87 3.88 -5.85 -38.10
C GLU A 87 3.66 -7.36 -38.28
N GLY A 88 3.99 -7.92 -39.44
CA GLY A 88 3.89 -9.36 -39.69
C GLY A 88 4.94 -10.24 -38.98
N GLN A 89 5.96 -9.65 -38.34
CA GLN A 89 7.01 -10.36 -37.59
C GLN A 89 6.89 -10.09 -36.08
N PHE A 90 6.15 -9.06 -35.66
CA PHE A 90 5.94 -8.74 -34.27
C PHE A 90 5.09 -9.83 -33.60
N LYS A 91 5.53 -10.26 -32.41
CA LYS A 91 4.80 -11.22 -31.57
C LYS A 91 4.86 -10.72 -30.13
N HIS A 92 3.71 -10.64 -29.49
CA HIS A 92 3.66 -10.34 -28.05
C HIS A 92 4.39 -11.42 -27.25
N CYS A 93 5.15 -11.01 -26.23
CA CYS A 93 5.87 -11.96 -25.37
C CYS A 93 5.12 -12.33 -24.10
N PHE A 94 4.02 -11.64 -23.79
CA PHE A 94 3.10 -11.97 -22.71
C PHE A 94 1.66 -12.00 -23.20
N ASP A 95 0.85 -12.90 -22.66
CA ASP A 95 -0.60 -12.90 -22.86
C ASP A 95 -1.25 -11.90 -21.90
N PHE A 96 -0.88 -11.95 -20.63
CA PHE A 96 -1.34 -11.06 -19.57
C PHE A 96 -0.15 -10.53 -18.79
N MET A 97 -0.24 -9.29 -18.35
CA MET A 97 0.75 -8.70 -17.46
C MET A 97 0.06 -7.96 -16.30
N LEU A 98 0.61 -8.11 -15.10
CA LEU A 98 0.20 -7.35 -13.92
C LEU A 98 1.38 -6.50 -13.47
N VAL A 99 1.16 -5.20 -13.34
CA VAL A 99 2.12 -4.23 -12.79
C VAL A 99 1.58 -3.74 -11.46
N ASP A 100 2.32 -3.99 -10.39
CA ASP A 100 1.97 -3.55 -9.04
C ASP A 100 2.86 -2.38 -8.61
N GLU A 101 2.35 -1.50 -7.75
CA GLU A 101 2.99 -0.26 -7.32
C GLU A 101 3.35 0.65 -8.53
N SER A 102 2.38 0.89 -9.40
CA SER A 102 2.59 1.60 -10.68
C SER A 102 3.12 3.02 -10.52
N GLN A 103 2.85 3.70 -9.41
CA GLN A 103 3.38 5.02 -9.09
C GLN A 103 4.92 5.05 -8.97
N ASP A 104 5.57 3.90 -8.88
CA ASP A 104 7.03 3.79 -8.85
C ASP A 104 7.67 3.72 -10.25
N PHE A 105 6.84 3.68 -11.30
CA PHE A 105 7.31 3.45 -12.67
C PHE A 105 7.16 4.69 -13.56
N PRO A 106 8.13 4.92 -14.46
CA PRO A 106 7.95 5.91 -15.52
C PRO A 106 6.88 5.43 -16.52
N SER A 107 6.19 6.38 -17.14
CA SER A 107 5.18 6.10 -18.18
C SER A 107 5.72 5.22 -19.32
N SER A 108 6.99 5.39 -19.68
CA SER A 108 7.67 4.58 -20.69
C SER A 108 7.71 3.08 -20.36
N PHE A 109 7.75 2.71 -19.06
CA PHE A 109 7.68 1.31 -18.67
C PHE A 109 6.27 0.74 -18.84
N ILE A 110 5.25 1.50 -18.47
CA ILE A 110 3.84 1.09 -18.67
C ILE A 110 3.56 0.94 -20.17
N GLU A 111 3.97 1.91 -20.98
CA GLU A 111 3.86 1.86 -22.44
C GLU A 111 4.60 0.65 -23.07
N LEU A 112 5.78 0.31 -22.51
CA LEU A 112 6.52 -0.88 -22.93
C LEU A 112 5.75 -2.17 -22.57
N CYS A 113 5.19 -2.25 -21.35
CA CYS A 113 4.38 -3.37 -20.91
C CYS A 113 3.11 -3.54 -21.78
N GLU A 114 2.45 -2.43 -22.12
CA GLU A 114 1.28 -2.43 -23.00
C GLU A 114 1.63 -2.94 -24.39
N LEU A 115 2.70 -2.45 -24.99
CA LEU A 115 3.15 -2.85 -26.33
C LEU A 115 3.40 -4.36 -26.43
N VAL A 116 3.95 -4.98 -25.40
CA VAL A 116 4.39 -6.39 -25.43
C VAL A 116 3.36 -7.38 -24.87
N THR A 117 2.22 -6.89 -24.37
CA THR A 117 1.14 -7.70 -23.82
C THR A 117 0.01 -7.88 -24.85
N ARG A 118 -0.41 -9.12 -25.07
CA ARG A 118 -1.42 -9.46 -26.09
C ARG A 118 -2.84 -9.13 -25.65
N ASP A 119 -3.25 -9.61 -24.50
CA ASP A 119 -4.66 -9.60 -24.11
C ASP A 119 -4.95 -8.45 -23.11
N THR A 120 -4.38 -8.48 -21.91
CA THR A 120 -4.68 -7.46 -20.89
C THR A 120 -3.46 -7.11 -20.05
N LEU A 121 -3.22 -5.82 -19.91
CA LEU A 121 -2.30 -5.24 -18.92
C LEU A 121 -3.11 -4.71 -17.74
N TYR A 122 -2.88 -5.27 -16.55
CA TYR A 122 -3.43 -4.78 -15.30
C TYR A 122 -2.39 -3.90 -14.61
N VAL A 123 -2.76 -2.66 -14.31
CA VAL A 123 -1.90 -1.69 -13.65
C VAL A 123 -2.53 -1.30 -12.32
N ALA A 124 -1.89 -1.67 -11.22
CA ALA A 124 -2.34 -1.34 -9.88
C ALA A 124 -1.39 -0.36 -9.22
N GLY A 125 -1.93 0.63 -8.52
CA GLY A 125 -1.17 1.65 -7.80
C GLY A 125 -1.93 2.21 -6.61
N ASP A 126 -1.18 2.84 -5.70
CA ASP A 126 -1.74 3.55 -4.56
C ASP A 126 -2.02 5.01 -4.95
N ILE A 127 -3.30 5.39 -4.97
CA ILE A 127 -3.73 6.72 -5.36
C ILE A 127 -3.17 7.80 -4.43
N PHE A 128 -3.04 7.52 -3.13
CA PHE A 128 -2.48 8.48 -2.18
C PHE A 128 -0.98 8.69 -2.38
N GLN A 129 -0.24 7.65 -2.78
CA GLN A 129 1.16 7.81 -3.16
C GLN A 129 1.29 8.67 -4.43
N SER A 130 0.39 8.51 -5.40
CA SER A 130 0.35 9.34 -6.60
C SER A 130 0.03 10.81 -6.30
N ILE A 131 -0.86 11.08 -5.35
CA ILE A 131 -1.18 12.44 -4.87
C ILE A 131 0.06 13.17 -4.32
N PHE A 132 1.00 12.43 -3.71
CA PHE A 132 2.24 13.00 -3.17
C PHE A 132 3.35 13.17 -4.22
N ASP A 133 3.15 12.78 -5.47
CA ASP A 133 4.15 12.98 -6.52
C ASP A 133 3.87 14.28 -7.28
N THR A 134 4.74 15.29 -7.07
CA THR A 134 4.64 16.60 -7.72
C THR A 134 4.88 16.58 -9.23
N ASN A 135 5.38 15.48 -9.78
CA ASN A 135 5.66 15.34 -11.21
C ASN A 135 4.46 14.81 -12.00
N ILE A 136 3.39 14.36 -11.32
CA ILE A 136 2.18 13.88 -11.96
C ILE A 136 1.20 15.05 -12.11
N SER A 137 0.50 15.11 -13.22
CA SER A 137 -0.61 16.06 -13.42
C SER A 137 -1.57 15.93 -12.24
N ASN A 138 -2.10 17.07 -11.77
CA ASN A 138 -3.05 17.11 -10.64
C ASN A 138 -4.38 16.39 -10.93
N GLU A 139 -4.39 15.49 -11.90
CA GLU A 139 -5.56 14.75 -12.36
C GLU A 139 -5.24 13.26 -12.45
N ILE A 140 -5.91 12.45 -11.64
CA ILE A 140 -5.75 11.00 -11.58
C ILE A 140 -7.07 10.37 -12.03
N GLN A 141 -7.02 9.53 -13.05
CA GLN A 141 -8.20 8.86 -13.61
C GLN A 141 -7.99 7.33 -13.64
N PRO A 142 -8.37 6.61 -12.58
CA PRO A 142 -8.34 5.16 -12.58
C PRO A 142 -9.56 4.57 -13.29
N ASP A 143 -9.42 3.41 -13.93
CA ASP A 143 -10.55 2.63 -14.43
C ASP A 143 -11.41 2.09 -13.27
N PHE A 144 -10.73 1.70 -12.16
CA PHE A 144 -11.38 1.21 -10.94
C PHE A 144 -10.71 1.82 -9.71
N LEU A 145 -11.51 2.37 -8.81
CA LEU A 145 -11.06 2.89 -7.53
C LEU A 145 -11.48 1.95 -6.39
N LEU A 146 -10.49 1.33 -5.74
CA LEU A 146 -10.73 0.49 -4.57
C LEU A 146 -10.76 1.35 -3.30
N SER A 147 -11.96 1.64 -2.80
CA SER A 147 -12.18 2.50 -1.63
C SER A 147 -11.85 1.82 -0.30
N LYS A 148 -11.94 0.49 -0.24
CA LYS A 148 -11.77 -0.30 0.98
C LYS A 148 -10.32 -0.73 1.19
N CYS A 149 -9.75 -0.43 2.36
CA CYS A 149 -8.41 -0.89 2.74
C CYS A 149 -8.51 -2.09 3.70
N TYR A 150 -8.15 -3.27 3.22
CA TYR A 150 -8.24 -4.54 3.98
C TYR A 150 -7.00 -4.84 4.83
N ARG A 151 -5.95 -4.07 4.69
CA ARG A 151 -4.64 -4.32 5.33
C ARG A 151 -4.46 -3.52 6.60
N THR A 152 -4.61 -2.22 6.50
CA THR A 152 -4.23 -1.26 7.55
C THR A 152 -5.44 -0.88 8.38
N ASP A 153 -5.26 -0.81 9.70
CA ASP A 153 -6.28 -0.32 10.62
C ASP A 153 -6.76 1.09 10.21
N PRO A 154 -8.08 1.39 10.25
CA PRO A 154 -8.62 2.68 9.85
C PRO A 154 -8.00 3.88 10.55
N ARG A 155 -7.64 3.77 11.85
CA ARG A 155 -7.00 4.87 12.61
C ARG A 155 -5.58 5.13 12.13
N THR A 156 -4.82 4.05 11.88
CA THR A 156 -3.48 4.15 11.29
C THR A 156 -3.53 4.79 9.91
N LEU A 157 -4.50 4.39 9.10
CA LEU A 157 -4.67 4.92 7.75
C LEU A 157 -5.08 6.40 7.76
N MET A 158 -6.04 6.78 8.61
CA MET A 158 -6.42 8.20 8.80
C MET A 158 -5.23 9.05 9.26
N PHE A 159 -4.46 8.56 10.23
CA PHE A 159 -3.29 9.27 10.71
C PHE A 159 -2.21 9.42 9.63
N ALA A 160 -1.96 8.36 8.86
CA ALA A 160 -1.00 8.38 7.77
C ALA A 160 -1.41 9.35 6.65
N HIS A 161 -2.70 9.42 6.29
CA HIS A 161 -3.23 10.42 5.37
C HIS A 161 -3.11 11.83 5.95
N GLY A 162 -3.47 12.02 7.22
CA GLY A 162 -3.37 13.30 7.91
C GLY A 162 -1.95 13.88 7.89
N ILE A 163 -0.94 13.07 8.20
CA ILE A 163 0.47 13.47 8.09
C ILE A 163 0.88 13.68 6.64
N GLY A 164 0.54 12.72 5.77
CA GLY A 164 0.95 12.76 4.37
C GLY A 164 0.47 14.02 3.64
N MET A 165 -0.79 14.37 3.82
CA MET A 165 -1.42 15.55 3.19
C MET A 165 -1.24 16.84 4.01
N GLY A 166 -0.64 16.78 5.21
CA GLY A 166 -0.47 17.95 6.07
C GLY A 166 -1.77 18.45 6.69
N LEU A 167 -2.79 17.57 6.87
CA LEU A 167 -4.14 17.99 7.31
C LEU A 167 -4.21 18.43 8.78
N PHE A 168 -3.19 18.12 9.59
CA PHE A 168 -3.09 18.57 10.97
C PHE A 168 -2.46 19.96 11.09
N GLU A 169 -1.89 20.46 10.00
CA GLU A 169 -1.18 21.73 9.93
C GLU A 169 -2.13 22.89 9.62
N SER A 170 -1.71 24.10 9.95
CA SER A 170 -2.47 25.33 9.64
C SER A 170 -2.69 25.52 8.13
N GLU A 171 -1.77 25.06 7.30
CA GLU A 171 -1.87 25.06 5.85
C GLU A 171 -1.55 23.67 5.31
N PRO A 172 -2.54 22.91 4.83
CA PRO A 172 -2.33 21.60 4.24
C PRO A 172 -1.41 21.63 3.01
N LEU A 173 -0.83 20.48 2.68
CA LEU A 173 0.00 20.31 1.47
C LEU A 173 -0.83 19.90 0.26
N THR A 174 -1.92 19.18 0.49
CA THR A 174 -2.79 18.65 -0.55
C THR A 174 -4.22 18.62 -0.03
N TRP A 175 -5.19 18.87 -0.91
CA TRP A 175 -6.61 18.89 -0.59
C TRP A 175 -7.40 18.05 -1.58
N LEU A 176 -8.40 17.32 -1.07
CA LEU A 176 -9.42 16.62 -1.83
C LEU A 176 -10.79 17.20 -1.50
N GLU A 177 -11.68 17.23 -2.47
CA GLU A 177 -13.08 17.63 -2.26
C GLU A 177 -13.88 16.48 -1.62
N ASN A 178 -15.11 16.77 -1.20
CA ASN A 178 -15.91 15.80 -0.45
C ASN A 178 -16.19 14.51 -1.21
N ASP A 179 -16.56 14.61 -2.47
CA ASP A 179 -16.81 13.48 -3.37
C ASP A 179 -15.56 12.62 -3.61
N GLU A 180 -14.39 13.25 -3.65
CA GLU A 180 -13.10 12.58 -3.78
C GLU A 180 -12.73 11.84 -2.48
N TRP A 181 -13.01 12.44 -1.31
CA TRP A 181 -12.86 11.75 -0.02
C TRP A 181 -13.78 10.55 0.09
N GLU A 182 -15.06 10.69 -0.30
CA GLU A 182 -16.04 9.60 -0.29
C GLU A 182 -15.62 8.47 -1.25
N ALA A 183 -15.15 8.80 -2.45
CA ALA A 183 -14.63 7.86 -3.41
C ALA A 183 -13.42 7.06 -2.86
N CYS A 184 -12.60 7.70 -2.03
CA CYS A 184 -11.49 7.06 -1.32
C CYS A 184 -11.92 6.26 -0.07
N GLY A 185 -13.23 6.14 0.19
CA GLY A 185 -13.79 5.35 1.30
C GLY A 185 -13.86 6.08 2.64
N TYR A 186 -13.93 7.40 2.62
CA TYR A 186 -14.21 8.20 3.80
C TYR A 186 -15.69 8.55 3.90
N ILE A 187 -16.16 8.70 5.13
CA ILE A 187 -17.42 9.34 5.46
C ILE A 187 -17.07 10.78 5.82
N VAL A 188 -17.71 11.71 5.12
CA VAL A 188 -17.48 13.16 5.24
C VAL A 188 -18.62 13.79 6.03
N ASP A 189 -18.32 14.45 7.16
CA ASP A 189 -19.29 15.13 8.00
C ASP A 189 -18.88 16.59 8.26
N HIS A 190 -19.74 17.52 7.86
CA HIS A 190 -19.59 18.95 8.10
C HIS A 190 -20.27 19.33 9.41
N PHE A 191 -19.53 19.55 10.47
CA PHE A 191 -20.10 19.84 11.79
C PHE A 191 -20.01 21.30 12.23
N GLU A 192 -19.07 22.05 11.65
CA GLU A 192 -18.92 23.51 11.82
C GLU A 192 -18.63 24.17 10.47
N ARG A 193 -18.85 25.49 10.37
CA ARG A 193 -18.74 26.24 9.10
C ARG A 193 -17.39 26.08 8.37
N ALA A 194 -16.31 25.82 9.10
CA ALA A 194 -14.96 25.70 8.55
C ALA A 194 -14.26 24.41 9.00
N LYS A 195 -15.00 23.40 9.44
CA LYS A 195 -14.45 22.16 9.95
C LYS A 195 -15.14 20.95 9.36
N LEU A 196 -14.35 19.94 9.08
CA LEU A 196 -14.72 18.70 8.47
C LEU A 196 -14.27 17.54 9.35
N ARG A 197 -15.13 16.54 9.50
CA ARG A 197 -14.76 15.24 10.09
C ARG A 197 -14.67 14.21 9.00
N LEU A 198 -13.55 13.53 8.96
CA LEU A 198 -13.28 12.41 8.06
C LEU A 198 -13.19 11.12 8.88
N LYS A 199 -14.07 10.19 8.59
CA LYS A 199 -14.14 8.89 9.26
C LYS A 199 -13.99 7.77 8.24
N ARG A 200 -13.37 6.66 8.64
CA ARG A 200 -13.40 5.39 7.90
C ARG A 200 -14.08 4.34 8.73
N GLU A 201 -14.94 3.55 8.11
CA GLU A 201 -15.52 2.41 8.79
C GLU A 201 -14.48 1.29 8.93
N PRO A 202 -14.42 0.62 10.09
CA PRO A 202 -13.60 -0.57 10.24
C PRO A 202 -14.12 -1.65 9.30
N LEU A 203 -13.23 -2.30 8.60
CA LEU A 203 -13.58 -3.55 7.95
C LEU A 203 -13.67 -4.65 9.00
N ARG A 204 -14.47 -5.67 8.73
CA ARG A 204 -14.76 -6.78 9.64
C ARG A 204 -13.53 -7.37 10.36
N ARG A 205 -12.36 -7.37 9.70
CA ARG A 205 -11.09 -7.80 10.29
C ARG A 205 -10.66 -6.97 11.50
N PHE A 206 -11.12 -5.72 11.62
CA PHE A 206 -10.70 -4.74 12.62
C PHE A 206 -11.82 -4.33 13.59
N GLU A 207 -13.03 -4.91 13.46
CA GLU A 207 -14.17 -4.59 14.35
C GLU A 207 -13.81 -4.84 15.82
N ASP A 208 -13.25 -6.02 16.12
CA ASP A 208 -12.82 -6.38 17.49
C ASP A 208 -11.69 -5.46 18.03
N VAL A 209 -10.80 -5.00 17.14
CA VAL A 209 -9.70 -4.09 17.50
C VAL A 209 -10.23 -2.69 17.80
N THR A 210 -11.29 -2.27 17.12
CA THR A 210 -11.93 -0.96 17.31
C THR A 210 -12.57 -0.85 18.67
N ASP A 211 -13.21 -1.91 19.15
CA ASP A 211 -13.87 -1.99 20.47
C ASP A 211 -12.88 -2.11 21.64
N ALA A 212 -11.71 -2.68 21.39
CA ALA A 212 -10.66 -2.90 22.40
C ALA A 212 -9.83 -1.65 22.56
N LYS A 213 -10.17 -0.52 22.95
CA LYS A 213 -9.39 0.70 23.32
C LYS A 213 -7.85 0.64 23.00
N ILE A 214 -7.50 -0.04 21.90
CA ILE A 214 -6.12 -0.22 21.45
C ILE A 214 -5.74 0.98 20.58
N HIS A 215 -4.67 1.66 20.94
CA HIS A 215 -4.11 2.70 20.10
C HIS A 215 -3.36 2.07 18.93
N SER A 216 -3.86 2.24 17.71
CA SER A 216 -3.25 1.68 16.48
C SER A 216 -2.00 2.44 16.05
N VAL A 217 -1.84 3.67 16.51
CA VAL A 217 -0.64 4.51 16.31
C VAL A 217 -0.21 5.12 17.63
N GLU A 218 1.09 5.18 17.82
CA GLU A 218 1.72 5.85 18.96
C GLU A 218 2.86 6.76 18.49
N LEU A 219 2.87 8.01 18.95
CA LEU A 219 3.94 8.96 18.70
C LEU A 219 4.90 8.98 19.89
N VAL A 220 6.20 8.87 19.62
CA VAL A 220 7.26 8.89 20.63
C VAL A 220 8.27 9.97 20.26
N ASN A 221 8.42 10.97 21.12
CA ASN A 221 9.45 11.99 20.94
C ASN A 221 10.82 11.40 21.23
N SER A 222 11.78 11.63 20.35
CA SER A 222 13.11 11.03 20.42
C SER A 222 14.16 12.02 19.97
N THR A 223 15.26 12.10 20.68
CA THR A 223 16.47 12.80 20.25
C THR A 223 17.47 11.80 19.66
N PHE A 224 18.49 12.27 18.97
CA PHE A 224 19.55 11.40 18.46
C PHE A 224 20.19 10.51 19.53
N ASP A 225 20.38 11.04 20.72
CA ASP A 225 21.03 10.32 21.82
C ASP A 225 20.10 9.30 22.48
N THR A 226 18.79 9.46 22.33
CA THR A 226 17.77 8.57 22.92
C THR A 226 17.14 7.60 21.91
N GLU A 227 17.42 7.72 20.61
CA GLU A 227 16.82 6.88 19.56
C GLU A 227 16.98 5.38 19.85
N GLU A 228 18.20 4.90 20.11
CA GLU A 228 18.45 3.48 20.42
C GLU A 228 17.63 3.03 21.62
N LYS A 229 17.69 3.79 22.71
CA LYS A 229 16.96 3.49 23.96
C LYS A 229 15.45 3.42 23.69
N ASN A 230 14.89 4.41 23.00
CA ASN A 230 13.45 4.48 22.71
C ASN A 230 13.00 3.29 21.82
N ILE A 231 13.82 2.90 20.86
CA ILE A 231 13.55 1.69 20.05
C ILE A 231 13.54 0.44 20.93
N LEU A 232 14.52 0.26 21.80
CA LEU A 232 14.59 -0.89 22.72
C LEU A 232 13.42 -0.91 23.70
N ASP A 233 13.03 0.25 24.24
CA ASP A 233 11.87 0.40 25.12
C ASP A 233 10.57 0.02 24.39
N LEU A 234 10.41 0.40 23.12
CA LEU A 234 9.29 -0.03 22.29
C LEU A 234 9.30 -1.53 22.02
N LEU A 235 10.44 -2.14 21.73
CA LEU A 235 10.55 -3.58 21.58
C LEU A 235 10.16 -4.32 22.87
N HIS A 236 10.58 -3.81 24.05
CA HIS A 236 10.12 -4.33 25.33
C HIS A 236 8.61 -4.21 25.51
N LYS A 237 8.04 -3.06 25.19
CA LYS A 237 6.59 -2.80 25.24
C LYS A 237 5.83 -3.76 24.32
N ILE A 238 6.22 -3.87 23.06
CA ILE A 238 5.59 -4.77 22.09
C ILE A 238 5.60 -6.21 22.60
N LYS A 239 6.75 -6.68 23.12
CA LYS A 239 6.91 -8.04 23.64
C LYS A 239 6.09 -8.27 24.92
N ALA A 240 5.97 -7.28 25.79
CA ALA A 240 5.20 -7.37 27.03
C ALA A 240 3.68 -7.40 26.75
N GLU A 241 3.21 -6.56 25.82
CA GLU A 241 1.81 -6.51 25.41
C GLU A 241 1.41 -7.69 24.52
N ASN A 242 2.35 -8.29 23.79
CA ASN A 242 2.15 -9.40 22.84
C ASN A 242 3.17 -10.52 23.11
N PRO A 243 2.94 -11.41 24.10
CA PRO A 243 3.91 -12.43 24.51
C PRO A 243 4.33 -13.41 23.41
N THR A 244 3.48 -13.61 22.40
CA THR A 244 3.72 -14.51 21.25
C THR A 244 4.43 -13.86 20.07
N VAL A 245 4.77 -12.55 20.16
CA VAL A 245 5.44 -11.81 19.09
C VAL A 245 6.81 -12.42 18.76
N LEU A 246 7.07 -12.59 17.49
CA LEU A 246 8.34 -13.04 16.95
C LEU A 246 9.17 -11.88 16.42
N ALA A 247 10.46 -12.11 16.21
CA ALA A 247 11.36 -11.08 15.70
C ALA A 247 10.94 -10.55 14.31
N ASP A 248 10.47 -11.43 13.42
CA ASP A 248 10.04 -11.10 12.06
C ASP A 248 8.63 -10.51 11.95
N ASP A 249 7.91 -10.38 13.08
CA ASP A 249 6.67 -9.61 13.19
C ASP A 249 6.92 -8.09 13.28
N ILE A 250 8.16 -7.66 13.48
CA ILE A 250 8.50 -6.27 13.72
C ILE A 250 9.41 -5.73 12.61
N GLY A 251 9.01 -4.60 12.02
CA GLY A 251 9.83 -3.83 11.09
C GLY A 251 10.28 -2.50 11.72
N ILE A 252 11.59 -2.25 11.78
CA ILE A 252 12.16 -0.94 12.12
C ILE A 252 12.58 -0.26 10.84
N ILE A 253 11.98 0.91 10.54
CA ILE A 253 12.14 1.58 9.26
C ILE A 253 12.64 3.00 9.48
N PHE A 254 13.84 3.26 8.98
CA PHE A 254 14.42 4.60 8.97
C PHE A 254 13.98 5.36 7.72
N ILE A 255 13.40 6.53 7.93
CA ILE A 255 12.87 7.38 6.85
C ILE A 255 13.94 8.32 6.35
N ASP A 256 14.77 8.85 7.24
CA ASP A 256 15.82 9.80 6.89
C ASP A 256 16.92 9.19 6.00
N LYS A 257 17.59 10.06 5.23
CA LYS A 257 18.71 9.67 4.36
C LYS A 257 20.08 9.82 5.05
N ALA A 258 20.13 10.19 6.33
CA ALA A 258 21.36 10.51 7.04
C ALA A 258 22.24 9.28 7.31
N LYS A 259 23.56 9.42 7.14
CA LYS A 259 24.52 8.33 7.45
C LYS A 259 24.46 7.84 8.91
N SER A 260 24.01 8.68 9.84
CA SER A 260 23.83 8.34 11.25
C SER A 260 22.81 7.23 11.52
N ILE A 261 21.91 6.94 10.56
CA ILE A 261 21.01 5.78 10.59
C ILE A 261 21.80 4.48 10.70
N PHE A 262 22.89 4.36 9.95
CA PHE A 262 23.74 3.16 9.98
C PHE A 262 24.38 2.96 11.36
N THR A 263 24.71 4.04 12.06
CA THR A 263 25.25 3.96 13.43
C THR A 263 24.22 3.39 14.40
N ILE A 264 22.95 3.79 14.29
CA ILE A 264 21.88 3.23 15.14
C ILE A 264 21.61 1.77 14.77
N ALA A 265 21.58 1.46 13.47
CA ALA A 265 21.42 0.09 12.99
C ALA A 265 22.52 -0.85 13.51
N ASP A 266 23.78 -0.41 13.52
CA ASP A 266 24.91 -1.17 14.04
C ASP A 266 24.82 -1.38 15.56
N LYS A 267 24.35 -0.37 16.30
CA LYS A 267 24.09 -0.51 17.75
C LYS A 267 22.98 -1.52 18.00
N LEU A 268 21.87 -1.46 17.27
CA LEU A 268 20.76 -2.41 17.40
C LEU A 268 21.17 -3.84 17.04
N GLU A 269 22.05 -4.02 16.06
CA GLU A 269 22.59 -5.34 15.69
C GLU A 269 23.32 -6.02 16.87
N VAL A 270 23.88 -5.23 17.80
CA VAL A 270 24.55 -5.73 19.01
C VAL A 270 23.58 -5.81 20.19
N SER A 271 22.76 -4.77 20.42
CA SER A 271 21.90 -4.65 21.59
C SER A 271 20.73 -5.62 21.56
N VAL A 272 20.07 -5.80 20.42
CA VAL A 272 18.87 -6.63 20.28
C VAL A 272 19.16 -8.11 20.55
N PRO A 273 20.20 -8.75 19.99
CA PRO A 273 20.53 -10.14 20.31
C PRO A 273 20.83 -10.33 21.79
N ARG A 274 21.53 -9.38 22.41
CA ARG A 274 21.90 -9.46 23.84
C ARG A 274 20.69 -9.36 24.76
N ILE A 275 19.68 -8.51 24.41
CA ILE A 275 18.56 -8.22 25.30
C ILE A 275 17.39 -9.17 25.05
N PHE A 276 17.08 -9.46 23.78
CA PHE A 276 15.89 -10.20 23.36
C PHE A 276 16.22 -11.62 22.86
N GLY A 277 17.48 -11.94 22.57
CA GLY A 277 17.86 -13.17 21.90
C GLY A 277 17.49 -13.23 20.42
N TRP A 278 17.02 -12.12 19.84
CA TRP A 278 16.61 -12.02 18.46
C TRP A 278 17.78 -11.65 17.55
N LYS A 279 17.85 -12.27 16.37
CA LYS A 279 18.79 -11.84 15.32
C LYS A 279 18.25 -10.63 14.61
N VAL A 280 19.15 -9.77 14.11
CA VAL A 280 18.79 -8.57 13.33
C VAL A 280 19.17 -8.79 11.86
N ASN A 281 18.27 -8.47 10.95
CA ASN A 281 18.52 -8.44 9.52
C ASN A 281 18.52 -6.98 9.03
N LYS A 282 19.69 -6.46 8.65
CA LYS A 282 19.83 -5.17 7.98
C LYS A 282 19.46 -5.35 6.49
N ALA A 283 18.18 -5.27 6.16
CA ALA A 283 17.66 -5.58 4.83
C ALA A 283 18.13 -4.60 3.74
N TYR A 284 18.65 -3.43 4.08
CA TYR A 284 19.32 -2.53 3.13
C TYR A 284 20.68 -3.08 2.65
N GLU A 285 21.30 -4.00 3.39
CA GLU A 285 22.52 -4.72 3.00
C GLU A 285 22.19 -6.06 2.30
N THR A 286 21.37 -6.89 2.96
CA THR A 286 21.06 -8.25 2.48
C THR A 286 20.15 -8.29 1.27
N LYS A 287 19.30 -7.26 1.08
CA LYS A 287 18.24 -7.19 0.05
C LYS A 287 17.22 -8.34 0.14
N GLU A 288 17.02 -8.86 1.35
CA GLU A 288 16.12 -9.98 1.63
C GLU A 288 15.35 -9.78 2.94
N LYS A 289 14.15 -10.36 3.05
CA LYS A 289 13.44 -10.54 4.32
C LYS A 289 13.82 -11.94 4.85
N VAL A 290 14.66 -11.97 5.88
CA VAL A 290 15.15 -13.22 6.50
C VAL A 290 14.17 -13.61 7.61
N LYS A 291 13.70 -14.86 7.57
CA LYS A 291 12.78 -15.41 8.57
C LYS A 291 13.42 -15.45 9.97
N ASP A 292 12.58 -15.30 11.00
CA ASP A 292 12.96 -15.34 12.43
C ASP A 292 14.00 -14.27 12.81
N THR A 293 14.02 -13.12 12.08
CA THR A 293 14.92 -12.00 12.37
C THR A 293 14.15 -10.68 12.43
N LEU A 294 14.57 -9.80 13.34
CA LEU A 294 14.08 -8.42 13.37
C LEU A 294 14.47 -7.70 12.07
N PHE A 295 13.47 -7.23 11.34
CA PHE A 295 13.70 -6.54 10.08
C PHE A 295 14.09 -5.08 10.34
N LEU A 296 15.24 -4.67 9.84
CA LEU A 296 15.75 -3.32 9.97
C LEU A 296 16.13 -2.79 8.59
N SER A 297 15.52 -1.68 8.18
CA SER A 297 15.73 -1.15 6.84
C SER A 297 15.50 0.36 6.73
N ASN A 298 15.79 0.88 5.55
CA ASN A 298 15.34 2.20 5.12
C ASN A 298 14.09 2.08 4.22
N LYS A 299 13.47 3.22 3.91
CA LYS A 299 12.25 3.31 3.10
C LYS A 299 12.33 2.62 1.73
N ASN A 300 13.52 2.50 1.13
CA ASN A 300 13.67 1.99 -0.23
C ASN A 300 13.51 0.47 -0.35
N HIS A 301 13.68 -0.28 0.74
CA HIS A 301 13.69 -1.74 0.72
C HIS A 301 12.49 -2.37 1.45
N VAL A 302 11.54 -1.56 1.90
CA VAL A 302 10.36 -2.01 2.65
C VAL A 302 9.06 -1.94 1.84
N LYS A 303 9.08 -1.31 0.66
CA LYS A 303 7.90 -1.21 -0.20
C LYS A 303 7.31 -2.59 -0.49
N GLY A 304 5.97 -2.70 -0.35
CA GLY A 304 5.23 -3.95 -0.55
C GLY A 304 5.35 -4.98 0.58
N LEU A 305 6.21 -4.76 1.59
CA LEU A 305 6.27 -5.61 2.77
C LEU A 305 5.24 -5.17 3.81
N GLU A 306 4.85 -6.11 4.66
CA GLU A 306 3.89 -5.92 5.74
C GLU A 306 4.40 -6.56 7.04
N PHE A 307 4.05 -5.92 8.17
CA PHE A 307 4.43 -6.39 9.49
C PHE A 307 3.26 -6.19 10.47
N PRO A 308 3.09 -7.06 11.48
CA PRO A 308 2.19 -6.78 12.60
C PRO A 308 2.49 -5.43 13.27
N PHE A 309 3.78 -5.17 13.51
CA PHE A 309 4.25 -3.95 14.18
C PHE A 309 5.32 -3.26 13.35
N VAL A 310 5.21 -1.93 13.24
CA VAL A 310 6.21 -1.10 12.56
C VAL A 310 6.67 0.02 13.47
N ILE A 311 7.98 0.21 13.55
CA ILE A 311 8.62 1.34 14.22
C ILE A 311 9.23 2.22 13.13
N CYS A 312 8.57 3.33 12.82
CA CYS A 312 9.08 4.34 11.90
C CYS A 312 9.96 5.32 12.65
N VAL A 313 11.16 5.59 12.16
CA VAL A 313 12.11 6.52 12.79
C VAL A 313 12.41 7.66 11.83
N THR A 314 12.11 8.89 12.25
CA THR A 314 12.45 10.12 11.53
C THR A 314 12.81 11.23 12.51
N ARG A 315 13.77 12.07 12.15
CA ARG A 315 14.20 13.20 12.99
C ARG A 315 13.46 14.47 12.67
N ASP A 316 12.83 14.53 11.52
CA ASP A 316 12.18 15.72 11.02
C ASP A 316 11.03 15.35 10.09
N ILE A 317 9.99 16.15 10.10
CA ILE A 317 8.88 16.07 9.15
C ILE A 317 8.92 17.30 8.27
N SER A 318 9.58 17.19 7.13
CA SER A 318 9.64 18.28 6.18
C SER A 318 8.30 18.49 5.45
N ARG A 319 8.09 19.66 4.86
CA ARG A 319 6.93 19.93 3.98
C ARG A 319 7.14 19.41 2.54
N SER A 320 8.18 18.61 2.31
CA SER A 320 8.41 17.97 1.01
C SER A 320 7.38 16.86 0.76
N HIS A 321 6.70 16.88 -0.37
CA HIS A 321 5.78 15.81 -0.79
C HIS A 321 6.46 14.44 -0.75
N SER A 322 7.71 14.32 -1.20
CA SER A 322 8.46 13.05 -1.16
C SER A 322 8.70 12.51 0.24
N ASP A 323 8.94 13.39 1.23
CA ASP A 323 9.16 12.96 2.62
C ASP A 323 7.82 12.60 3.26
N ARG A 324 6.73 13.35 2.96
CA ARG A 324 5.37 13.02 3.41
C ARG A 324 4.86 11.72 2.82
N ASN A 325 5.10 11.47 1.54
CA ASN A 325 4.82 10.18 0.92
C ASN A 325 5.58 9.05 1.62
N SER A 326 6.84 9.29 2.00
CA SER A 326 7.62 8.29 2.74
C SER A 326 7.01 7.97 4.11
N LEU A 327 6.56 8.98 4.86
CA LEU A 327 5.87 8.80 6.15
C LEU A 327 4.57 8.00 5.97
N TYR A 328 3.72 8.40 5.02
CA TYR A 328 2.51 7.68 4.67
C TYR A 328 2.79 6.20 4.37
N MET A 329 3.69 5.95 3.42
CA MET A 329 4.03 4.59 3.02
C MET A 329 4.52 3.72 4.18
N MET A 330 5.36 4.28 5.08
CA MET A 330 5.96 3.49 6.15
C MET A 330 4.96 3.21 7.27
N LEU A 331 4.15 4.18 7.66
CA LEU A 331 3.10 4.01 8.67
C LEU A 331 2.06 2.96 8.24
N THR A 332 1.75 2.89 6.95
CA THR A 332 0.79 1.93 6.40
C THR A 332 1.37 0.53 6.16
N ARG A 333 2.62 0.24 6.54
CA ARG A 333 3.20 -1.12 6.51
C ARG A 333 2.78 -1.99 7.69
N SER A 334 2.17 -1.43 8.74
CA SER A 334 1.62 -2.23 9.84
C SER A 334 0.16 -2.61 9.59
N PHE A 335 -0.23 -3.77 10.13
CA PHE A 335 -1.64 -4.17 10.18
C PHE A 335 -2.19 -4.31 11.60
N ILE A 336 -1.35 -4.17 12.66
CA ILE A 336 -1.79 -4.09 14.05
C ILE A 336 -1.47 -2.71 14.62
N ARG A 337 -0.17 -2.34 14.70
CA ARG A 337 0.22 -1.06 15.31
C ARG A 337 1.46 -0.45 14.66
N SER A 338 1.42 0.87 14.47
CA SER A 338 2.56 1.68 14.06
C SER A 338 3.04 2.56 15.20
N TYR A 339 4.35 2.66 15.34
CA TYR A 339 5.02 3.60 16.23
C TYR A 339 5.80 4.60 15.38
N LEU A 340 5.65 5.88 15.65
CA LEU A 340 6.42 6.93 15.01
C LEU A 340 7.36 7.58 16.02
N LEU A 341 8.66 7.31 15.91
CA LEU A 341 9.68 8.03 16.64
C LEU A 341 10.01 9.30 15.87
N LEU A 342 9.76 10.42 16.48
CA LEU A 342 9.92 11.75 15.89
C LEU A 342 10.95 12.56 16.65
N GLY A 343 11.91 13.16 15.95
CA GLY A 343 12.87 14.09 16.51
C GLY A 343 12.22 15.42 16.91
N ASP A 344 12.89 16.19 17.74
CA ASP A 344 12.40 17.37 18.46
C ASP A 344 12.60 18.73 17.75
N ARG A 345 12.81 18.71 16.43
CA ARG A 345 13.19 19.93 15.68
C ARG A 345 12.09 20.97 15.54
N ASP A 346 10.82 20.54 15.49
CA ASP A 346 9.65 21.41 15.34
C ASP A 346 8.56 21.03 16.36
N GLU A 347 8.66 21.63 17.56
CA GLU A 347 7.71 21.38 18.64
C GLU A 347 6.26 21.79 18.30
N SER A 348 6.07 22.83 17.47
CA SER A 348 4.73 23.28 17.08
C SER A 348 4.05 22.25 16.19
N LEU A 349 4.75 21.78 15.15
CA LEU A 349 4.24 20.74 14.26
C LEU A 349 3.99 19.43 15.00
N GLN A 350 4.88 19.06 15.91
CA GLN A 350 4.68 17.86 16.74
C GLN A 350 3.40 17.96 17.59
N ALA A 351 3.15 19.13 18.21
CA ALA A 351 1.95 19.34 19.00
C ALA A 351 0.67 19.30 18.15
N GLU A 352 0.71 19.75 16.91
CA GLU A 352 -0.42 19.66 15.96
C GLU A 352 -0.68 18.21 15.56
N ILE A 353 0.36 17.47 15.20
CA ILE A 353 0.27 16.04 14.86
C ILE A 353 -0.23 15.22 16.06
N GLN A 354 0.29 15.48 17.25
CA GLN A 354 -0.13 14.80 18.49
C GLN A 354 -1.61 15.02 18.77
N ARG A 355 -2.10 16.26 18.66
CA ARG A 355 -3.54 16.57 18.82
C ARG A 355 -4.40 15.85 17.78
N GLY A 356 -3.96 15.79 16.52
CA GLY A 356 -4.64 15.04 15.47
C GLY A 356 -4.74 13.55 15.79
N LEU A 357 -3.65 12.96 16.29
CA LEU A 357 -3.61 11.56 16.71
C LEU A 357 -4.51 11.29 17.91
N GLU A 358 -4.48 12.15 18.93
CA GLU A 358 -5.34 12.02 20.12
C GLU A 358 -6.82 12.06 19.74
N ASN A 359 -7.20 12.94 18.81
CA ASN A 359 -8.56 13.02 18.31
C ASN A 359 -8.98 11.71 17.60
N ILE A 360 -8.13 11.19 16.71
CA ILE A 360 -8.38 9.91 16.00
C ILE A 360 -8.51 8.76 17.01
N ASN A 361 -7.63 8.69 18.00
CA ASN A 361 -7.65 7.62 19.01
C ASN A 361 -8.88 7.71 19.92
N ALA A 362 -9.29 8.92 20.30
CA ALA A 362 -10.42 9.15 21.21
C ALA A 362 -11.79 8.96 20.53
N HIS A 363 -11.92 9.39 19.28
CA HIS A 363 -13.21 9.54 18.62
C HIS A 363 -13.39 8.70 17.36
N GLY A 364 -12.31 8.13 16.80
CA GLY A 364 -12.35 7.33 15.57
C GLY A 364 -12.61 8.13 14.29
N TYR A 365 -12.36 9.45 14.32
CA TYR A 365 -12.39 10.33 13.14
C TYR A 365 -11.24 11.33 13.18
N MET A 366 -10.89 11.84 12.03
CA MET A 366 -9.93 12.94 11.87
C MET A 366 -10.71 14.24 11.74
N GLU A 367 -10.40 15.23 12.58
CA GLU A 367 -10.98 16.56 12.51
C GLU A 367 -9.99 17.51 11.84
N ILE A 368 -10.41 18.16 10.77
CA ILE A 368 -9.57 19.04 9.96
C ILE A 368 -10.26 20.39 9.72
N THR A 369 -9.44 21.41 9.53
CA THR A 369 -9.93 22.75 9.19
C THR A 369 -9.94 22.90 7.66
N ILE A 370 -11.07 23.33 7.10
CA ILE A 370 -11.19 23.61 5.67
C ILE A 370 -10.38 24.88 5.36
N PRO A 371 -9.38 24.79 4.46
CA PRO A 371 -8.59 25.96 4.08
C PRO A 371 -9.43 27.02 3.36
N PRO A 372 -8.97 28.29 3.31
CA PRO A 372 -9.56 29.29 2.44
C PRO A 372 -9.56 28.85 0.96
N GLN A 373 -10.54 29.33 0.19
CA GLN A 373 -10.74 28.87 -1.19
C GLN A 373 -9.52 29.12 -2.10
N ASP A 374 -8.82 30.23 -1.91
CA ASP A 374 -7.59 30.55 -2.65
C ASP A 374 -6.42 29.59 -2.32
N VAL A 375 -6.41 29.03 -1.12
CA VAL A 375 -5.45 27.97 -0.73
C VAL A 375 -5.85 26.66 -1.39
N ILE A 376 -7.13 26.27 -1.31
CA ILE A 376 -7.65 25.05 -1.93
C ILE A 376 -7.29 25.01 -3.42
N GLU A 377 -7.53 26.08 -4.16
CA GLU A 377 -7.24 26.16 -5.59
C GLU A 377 -5.76 25.90 -5.93
N ARG A 378 -4.83 26.19 -5.01
CA ARG A 378 -3.39 25.94 -5.18
C ARG A 378 -2.94 24.52 -4.86
N ILE A 379 -3.63 23.86 -3.91
CA ILE A 379 -3.20 22.56 -3.36
C ILE A 379 -4.14 21.42 -3.73
N ARG A 380 -5.20 21.71 -4.49
CA ARG A 380 -6.18 20.72 -4.89
C ARG A 380 -5.58 19.70 -5.84
N THR A 381 -5.83 18.44 -5.56
CA THR A 381 -5.63 17.30 -6.48
C THR A 381 -7.01 16.79 -6.86
N THR A 382 -7.25 16.58 -8.14
CA THR A 382 -8.53 16.06 -8.64
C THR A 382 -8.41 14.60 -8.99
N ILE A 383 -9.29 13.79 -8.39
CA ILE A 383 -9.47 12.39 -8.73
C ILE A 383 -10.69 12.29 -9.65
N LYS A 384 -10.48 11.98 -10.92
CA LYS A 384 -11.60 11.67 -11.81
C LYS A 384 -11.89 10.18 -11.72
N PHE A 385 -13.04 9.82 -11.21
CA PHE A 385 -13.56 8.46 -11.19
C PHE A 385 -14.91 8.43 -11.91
N ASP A 386 -15.16 7.35 -12.63
CA ASP A 386 -16.47 7.11 -13.21
C ASP A 386 -17.32 6.39 -12.16
N GLU A 387 -18.45 6.99 -11.75
CA GLU A 387 -19.40 6.35 -10.82
C GLU A 387 -19.89 4.98 -11.33
N LYS A 388 -19.71 4.69 -12.60
CA LYS A 388 -20.02 3.39 -13.21
C LYS A 388 -18.92 2.33 -13.02
N SER A 389 -17.77 2.67 -12.46
CA SER A 389 -16.65 1.76 -12.25
C SER A 389 -16.67 1.01 -10.92
N ILE A 390 -17.84 0.85 -10.31
CA ILE A 390 -18.02 -0.04 -9.17
C ILE A 390 -17.80 -1.47 -9.65
N SER A 391 -16.89 -2.23 -9.01
CA SER A 391 -16.73 -3.65 -9.34
C SER A 391 -18.03 -4.41 -9.05
N HIS A 392 -18.30 -5.48 -9.82
CA HIS A 392 -19.46 -6.34 -9.55
C HIS A 392 -19.47 -6.86 -8.10
N TYR A 393 -18.29 -7.15 -7.55
CA TYR A 393 -18.15 -7.54 -6.15
C TYR A 393 -18.55 -6.43 -5.17
N ASP A 394 -18.12 -5.20 -5.39
CA ASP A 394 -18.47 -4.07 -4.52
C ASP A 394 -19.95 -3.73 -4.62
N LEU A 395 -20.53 -3.82 -5.81
CA LEU A 395 -21.96 -3.64 -5.99
C LEU A 395 -22.78 -4.69 -5.20
N VAL A 396 -22.40 -5.97 -5.34
CA VAL A 396 -23.08 -7.06 -4.62
C VAL A 396 -22.85 -6.91 -3.10
N SER A 397 -21.66 -6.50 -2.68
CA SER A 397 -21.36 -6.22 -1.27
C SER A 397 -22.24 -5.10 -0.71
N LYS A 398 -22.43 -4.02 -1.48
CA LYS A 398 -23.35 -2.94 -1.10
C LYS A 398 -24.79 -3.44 -0.97
N VAL A 399 -25.23 -4.27 -1.89
CA VAL A 399 -26.57 -4.89 -1.81
C VAL A 399 -26.70 -5.79 -0.57
N PHE A 400 -25.66 -6.51 -0.16
CA PHE A 400 -25.67 -7.26 1.11
C PHE A 400 -25.82 -6.34 2.32
N ASP A 401 -25.17 -5.19 2.33
CA ASP A 401 -25.26 -4.20 3.40
C ASP A 401 -26.68 -3.59 3.44
N ASP A 402 -27.21 -3.17 2.30
CA ASP A 402 -28.56 -2.60 2.16
C ASP A 402 -29.67 -3.59 2.60
N LEU A 403 -29.48 -4.88 2.35
CA LEU A 403 -30.40 -5.95 2.73
C LEU A 403 -30.11 -6.52 4.13
N ASN A 404 -29.12 -6.02 4.84
CA ASN A 404 -28.69 -6.52 6.16
C ASN A 404 -28.40 -8.04 6.17
N ILE A 405 -27.77 -8.55 5.11
CA ILE A 405 -27.41 -9.98 5.01
C ILE A 405 -26.31 -10.32 6.02
N GLU A 406 -26.55 -11.34 6.83
CA GLU A 406 -25.56 -11.84 7.78
C GLU A 406 -24.26 -12.29 7.07
N ALA A 407 -23.14 -11.91 7.65
CA ALA A 407 -21.83 -12.09 7.02
C ALA A 407 -21.46 -13.55 6.73
N ILE A 408 -22.00 -14.49 7.51
CA ILE A 408 -21.72 -15.92 7.33
C ILE A 408 -22.27 -16.46 6.00
N PHE A 409 -23.35 -15.88 5.48
CA PHE A 409 -23.99 -16.31 4.23
C PHE A 409 -23.44 -15.58 2.98
N ARG A 410 -22.78 -14.43 3.15
CA ARG A 410 -22.31 -13.57 2.03
C ARG A 410 -21.41 -14.30 1.04
N PRO A 411 -20.40 -15.11 1.45
CA PRO A 411 -19.54 -15.80 0.48
C PRO A 411 -20.33 -16.75 -0.44
N SER A 412 -21.24 -17.54 0.14
CA SER A 412 -22.07 -18.48 -0.65
C SER A 412 -23.06 -17.76 -1.55
N LEU A 413 -23.69 -16.70 -1.05
CA LEU A 413 -24.61 -15.86 -1.83
C LEU A 413 -23.89 -15.13 -2.96
N TYR A 414 -22.66 -14.68 -2.74
CA TYR A 414 -21.86 -14.05 -3.80
C TYR A 414 -21.57 -15.02 -4.95
N GLU A 415 -21.17 -16.26 -4.64
CA GLU A 415 -20.95 -17.28 -5.66
C GLU A 415 -22.25 -17.61 -6.44
N ILE A 416 -23.40 -17.62 -5.78
CA ILE A 416 -24.69 -17.79 -6.43
C ILE A 416 -24.98 -16.62 -7.39
N VAL A 417 -24.82 -15.38 -6.92
CA VAL A 417 -25.04 -14.19 -7.74
C VAL A 417 -24.09 -14.20 -8.94
N LYS A 418 -22.83 -14.50 -8.74
CA LYS A 418 -21.80 -14.58 -9.79
C LYS A 418 -22.13 -15.63 -10.86
N ASN A 419 -22.69 -16.77 -10.45
CA ASN A 419 -23.07 -17.84 -11.38
C ASN A 419 -24.37 -17.51 -12.15
N ILE A 420 -25.34 -16.83 -11.55
CA ILE A 420 -26.64 -16.52 -12.16
C ILE A 420 -26.57 -15.20 -12.94
N LEU A 421 -25.82 -14.23 -12.47
CA LEU A 421 -25.73 -12.86 -12.98
C LEU A 421 -24.26 -12.37 -13.06
N PRO A 422 -23.38 -13.04 -13.81
CA PRO A 422 -21.92 -12.82 -13.75
C PRO A 422 -21.48 -11.37 -14.06
N ASP A 423 -22.23 -10.66 -14.93
CA ASP A 423 -21.88 -9.32 -15.39
C ASP A 423 -23.05 -8.34 -15.21
N SER A 424 -23.98 -8.62 -14.31
CA SER A 424 -25.14 -7.77 -14.10
C SER A 424 -24.87 -6.70 -13.07
N PHE A 425 -25.07 -5.44 -13.42
CA PHE A 425 -25.06 -4.28 -12.53
C PHE A 425 -26.46 -3.80 -12.14
N ASP A 426 -27.47 -4.64 -12.37
CA ASP A 426 -28.87 -4.39 -12.02
C ASP A 426 -29.11 -4.75 -10.55
N VAL A 427 -29.11 -3.74 -9.68
CA VAL A 427 -29.29 -3.87 -8.23
C VAL A 427 -30.58 -4.61 -7.88
N GLU A 428 -31.66 -4.35 -8.62
CA GLU A 428 -32.98 -4.98 -8.34
C GLU A 428 -32.96 -6.49 -8.62
N ARG A 429 -32.31 -6.91 -9.70
CA ARG A 429 -32.14 -8.33 -10.04
C ARG A 429 -31.20 -9.02 -9.06
N ILE A 430 -30.08 -8.37 -8.70
CA ILE A 430 -29.13 -8.89 -7.70
C ILE A 430 -29.84 -9.07 -6.35
N SER A 431 -30.59 -8.08 -5.89
CA SER A 431 -31.34 -8.14 -4.63
C SER A 431 -32.35 -9.30 -4.60
N LYS A 432 -33.07 -9.54 -5.71
CA LYS A 432 -34.01 -10.67 -5.82
C LYS A 432 -33.31 -12.02 -5.70
N VAL A 433 -32.18 -12.18 -6.37
CA VAL A 433 -31.39 -13.44 -6.29
C VAL A 433 -30.86 -13.65 -4.88
N ILE A 434 -30.35 -12.59 -4.23
CA ILE A 434 -29.85 -12.67 -2.87
C ILE A 434 -30.95 -13.04 -1.89
N LEU A 435 -32.08 -12.33 -1.88
CA LEU A 435 -33.18 -12.56 -0.92
C LEU A 435 -33.73 -13.97 -1.05
N PHE A 436 -34.00 -14.43 -2.28
CA PHE A 436 -34.52 -15.76 -2.50
C PHE A 436 -33.59 -16.85 -1.93
N ASN A 437 -32.33 -16.80 -2.21
CA ASN A 437 -31.38 -17.81 -1.74
C ASN A 437 -31.04 -17.65 -0.25
N TYR A 438 -31.10 -16.45 0.30
CA TYR A 438 -30.90 -16.21 1.72
C TYR A 438 -32.03 -16.78 2.57
N GLU A 439 -33.29 -16.66 2.14
CA GLU A 439 -34.44 -17.27 2.80
C GLU A 439 -34.34 -18.81 2.83
N GLU A 440 -33.91 -19.43 1.73
CA GLU A 440 -33.69 -20.88 1.67
C GLU A 440 -32.57 -21.32 2.63
N MET A 441 -31.42 -20.61 2.65
CA MET A 441 -30.32 -20.93 3.57
C MET A 441 -30.69 -20.78 5.05
N LEU A 442 -31.57 -19.83 5.39
CA LEU A 442 -32.09 -19.67 6.76
C LEU A 442 -33.02 -20.80 7.17
N GLN A 443 -33.75 -21.43 6.23
CA GLN A 443 -34.61 -22.58 6.52
C GLN A 443 -33.80 -23.87 6.73
N GLU A 444 -32.69 -24.03 6.01
CA GLU A 444 -31.81 -25.20 6.17
C GLU A 444 -30.98 -25.16 7.47
N THR A 445 -30.86 -23.99 8.09
CA THR A 445 -30.06 -23.79 9.32
C THR A 445 -30.91 -23.92 10.60
N LYS A 446 -32.25 -24.07 10.48
CA LYS A 446 -33.20 -24.36 11.57
C LYS A 446 -33.46 -25.84 11.65
#